data_491ff7114014f6cbf0dc1c047da77bd2
#
_entry.id   491ff7114014f6cbf0dc1c047da77bd2
#
_cell.length_a   1.000
_cell.length_b   1.000
_cell.length_c   1.000
_cell.angle_alpha   90.00
_cell.angle_beta   90.00
_cell.angle_gamma   90.00
#
_symmetry.space_group_name_H-M   'P 1'
#
loop_
_entity.id
_entity.type
_entity.pdbx_description
1 polymer ?
#
loop_
_entity_poly.entity_id
_entity_poly.type
_entity_poly.pdbx_seq_one_letter_code
_entity_poly.pdbx_strand_id
1 'polypeptide(L)'
;MKCALVGSRFFAASVFEALRHEDGIEFTSIVAPAVDDRLALAARAAGIAVHVLENPKMVPGEAIAEGTDLIIAAHTHARVSDEALARSRLGGIGYHPSLLPRHRGIAAVEWTILEGDVIAGGSVYHLADGWDAGAIAAQDWCFVNKGETARELWERALAPMGIALLRKVVQIARLQGSLPANPQDQRFATRAPMIRKAVVLTEESSPTTTSLVVSIVGADRQGIVSSLAERAQRLGANWAASRMTRLAGEFAGMVHLEVPRENADALATSLRDLASSGLQVVVARSDGPNVASSLRVVELELVGEDRLGIVSNLTKLLAGRGISIESIHTDIVRSGVSGKQTFKVEAHLLVPAALSVQTLQQEVGTLASEMMLDIALGERQSSSL
;
A
#
# COMPACT_ATOMS: atom_id res chain seq x y z
N MET A 1 24.38 -8.10 -19.08
CA MET A 1 24.47 -8.28 -17.63
C MET A 1 23.32 -9.15 -17.18
N LYS A 2 23.62 -10.23 -16.50
CA LYS A 2 22.63 -11.20 -16.02
C LYS A 2 22.06 -10.75 -14.68
N CYS A 3 20.75 -10.57 -14.60
CA CYS A 3 20.07 -10.08 -13.41
C CYS A 3 19.08 -11.10 -12.86
N ALA A 4 18.95 -11.15 -11.54
CA ALA A 4 17.83 -11.79 -10.87
C ALA A 4 16.93 -10.69 -10.28
N LEU A 5 15.62 -10.82 -10.42
CA LEU A 5 14.65 -9.90 -9.82
C LEU A 5 13.83 -10.64 -8.77
N VAL A 6 13.85 -10.11 -7.56
CA VAL A 6 13.08 -10.60 -6.42
C VAL A 6 12.03 -9.54 -6.08
N GLY A 7 10.77 -9.88 -6.09
CA GLY A 7 9.77 -8.87 -5.79
C GLY A 7 8.33 -9.34 -5.88
N SER A 8 7.43 -8.38 -5.69
CA SER A 8 5.99 -8.66 -5.73
C SER A 8 5.18 -7.47 -6.20
N ARG A 9 3.95 -7.75 -6.56
CA ARG A 9 2.91 -6.78 -6.87
C ARG A 9 3.25 -5.89 -8.09
N PHE A 10 2.56 -4.75 -8.17
CA PHE A 10 2.67 -3.81 -9.29
C PHE A 10 4.07 -3.22 -9.45
N PHE A 11 4.72 -2.82 -8.35
CA PHE A 11 6.03 -2.16 -8.43
C PHE A 11 7.09 -3.08 -9.02
N ALA A 12 7.18 -4.33 -8.55
CA ALA A 12 8.15 -5.29 -9.09
C ALA A 12 7.88 -5.63 -10.56
N ALA A 13 6.61 -5.78 -10.95
CA ALA A 13 6.23 -5.97 -12.35
C ALA A 13 6.64 -4.75 -13.22
N SER A 14 6.45 -3.53 -12.71
CA SER A 14 6.86 -2.31 -13.41
C SER A 14 8.38 -2.18 -13.54
N VAL A 15 9.14 -2.58 -12.51
CA VAL A 15 10.60 -2.65 -12.57
C VAL A 15 11.05 -3.69 -13.60
N PHE A 16 10.41 -4.86 -13.63
CA PHE A 16 10.67 -5.89 -14.63
C PHE A 16 10.45 -5.37 -16.05
N GLU A 17 9.29 -4.76 -16.32
CA GLU A 17 8.98 -4.21 -17.63
C GLU A 17 9.94 -3.09 -18.05
N ALA A 18 10.34 -2.25 -17.11
CA ALA A 18 11.28 -1.16 -17.39
C ALA A 18 12.70 -1.65 -17.72
N LEU A 19 13.13 -2.74 -17.07
CA LEU A 19 14.51 -3.25 -17.23
C LEU A 19 14.66 -4.30 -18.33
N ARG A 20 13.63 -5.11 -18.62
CA ARG A 20 13.73 -6.17 -19.62
C ARG A 20 13.90 -5.65 -21.06
N HIS A 21 13.60 -4.38 -21.30
CA HIS A 21 13.78 -3.71 -22.57
C HIS A 21 15.08 -2.90 -22.64
N GLU A 22 15.89 -2.90 -21.58
CA GLU A 22 17.19 -2.23 -21.59
C GLU A 22 18.24 -3.08 -22.29
N ASP A 23 19.00 -2.46 -23.20
CA ASP A 23 20.05 -3.14 -23.93
C ASP A 23 21.11 -3.74 -22.99
N GLY A 24 21.42 -5.01 -23.22
CA GLY A 24 22.43 -5.74 -22.46
C GLY A 24 22.02 -6.16 -21.07
N ILE A 25 20.73 -6.12 -20.73
CA ILE A 25 20.15 -6.70 -19.52
C ILE A 25 19.42 -7.99 -19.88
N GLU A 26 19.69 -9.06 -19.14
CA GLU A 26 19.07 -10.38 -19.27
C GLU A 26 18.61 -10.85 -17.88
N PHE A 27 17.35 -11.20 -17.74
CA PHE A 27 16.85 -11.80 -16.50
C PHE A 27 17.04 -13.33 -16.54
N THR A 28 17.84 -13.83 -15.59
CA THR A 28 18.11 -15.25 -15.41
C THR A 28 17.25 -15.90 -14.35
N SER A 29 16.72 -15.11 -13.42
CA SER A 29 15.85 -15.59 -12.34
C SER A 29 14.83 -14.51 -12.01
N ILE A 30 13.57 -14.93 -11.90
CA ILE A 30 12.50 -14.12 -11.32
C ILE A 30 11.98 -14.86 -10.11
N VAL A 31 11.94 -14.18 -8.97
CA VAL A 31 11.49 -14.74 -7.68
C VAL A 31 10.28 -13.97 -7.18
N ALA A 32 9.17 -14.65 -6.98
CA ALA A 32 7.90 -14.08 -6.57
C ALA A 32 7.28 -14.87 -5.40
N PRO A 33 6.43 -14.23 -4.56
CA PRO A 33 5.84 -14.89 -3.40
C PRO A 33 4.73 -15.88 -3.76
N ALA A 34 4.08 -15.74 -4.94
CA ALA A 34 2.98 -16.58 -5.37
C ALA A 34 2.95 -16.74 -6.89
N VAL A 35 2.28 -17.81 -7.36
CA VAL A 35 2.17 -18.12 -8.79
C VAL A 35 1.38 -17.09 -9.60
N ASP A 36 0.46 -16.42 -8.94
CA ASP A 36 -0.46 -15.41 -9.46
C ASP A 36 -0.03 -13.97 -9.14
N ASP A 37 1.17 -13.81 -8.54
CA ASP A 37 1.72 -12.47 -8.34
C ASP A 37 1.96 -11.79 -9.69
N ARG A 38 1.75 -10.48 -9.75
CA ARG A 38 1.90 -9.67 -10.99
C ARG A 38 3.27 -9.80 -11.62
N LEU A 39 4.33 -9.86 -10.81
CA LEU A 39 5.68 -10.10 -11.32
C LEU A 39 5.77 -11.49 -11.96
N ALA A 40 5.21 -12.52 -11.30
CA ALA A 40 5.23 -13.88 -11.81
C ALA A 40 4.46 -14.01 -13.14
N LEU A 41 3.31 -13.35 -13.24
CA LEU A 41 2.51 -13.33 -14.48
C LEU A 41 3.24 -12.60 -15.61
N ALA A 42 3.81 -11.42 -15.34
CA ALA A 42 4.58 -10.66 -16.32
C ALA A 42 5.80 -11.44 -16.84
N ALA A 43 6.55 -12.08 -15.95
CA ALA A 43 7.72 -12.87 -16.32
C ALA A 43 7.35 -14.09 -17.17
N ARG A 44 6.29 -14.82 -16.83
CA ARG A 44 5.80 -15.94 -17.62
C ARG A 44 5.30 -15.52 -19.00
N ALA A 45 4.59 -14.41 -19.09
CA ALA A 45 4.17 -13.85 -20.37
C ALA A 45 5.37 -13.49 -21.27
N ALA A 46 6.52 -13.16 -20.67
CA ALA A 46 7.78 -12.93 -21.35
C ALA A 46 8.60 -14.21 -21.61
N GLY A 47 8.10 -15.38 -21.23
CA GLY A 47 8.79 -16.66 -21.40
C GLY A 47 9.93 -16.91 -20.41
N ILE A 48 9.97 -16.17 -19.28
CA ILE A 48 11.03 -16.30 -18.26
C ILE A 48 10.52 -17.20 -17.12
N ALA A 49 11.39 -18.12 -16.67
CA ALA A 49 11.07 -19.00 -15.56
C ALA A 49 10.96 -18.23 -14.24
N VAL A 50 9.96 -18.60 -13.44
CA VAL A 50 9.68 -17.98 -12.15
C VAL A 50 9.86 -18.99 -11.04
N HIS A 51 10.68 -18.63 -10.07
CA HIS A 51 10.77 -19.34 -8.79
C HIS A 51 9.74 -18.78 -7.82
N VAL A 52 8.83 -19.61 -7.36
CA VAL A 52 7.82 -19.23 -6.35
C VAL A 52 8.35 -19.64 -4.98
N LEU A 53 8.35 -18.70 -4.04
CA LEU A 53 8.88 -18.94 -2.70
C LEU A 53 7.98 -19.90 -1.92
N GLU A 54 8.57 -20.98 -1.41
CA GLU A 54 7.91 -21.85 -0.42
C GLU A 54 7.78 -21.14 0.94
N ASN A 55 8.84 -20.43 1.34
CA ASN A 55 8.85 -19.57 2.52
C ASN A 55 8.78 -18.10 2.08
N PRO A 56 7.65 -17.39 2.30
CA PRO A 56 7.49 -16.00 1.85
C PRO A 56 8.40 -15.01 2.57
N LYS A 57 9.15 -15.45 3.59
CA LYS A 57 10.07 -14.60 4.37
C LYS A 57 11.54 -14.71 3.94
N MET A 58 11.88 -15.66 3.08
CA MET A 58 13.27 -15.95 2.73
C MET A 58 13.43 -16.32 1.26
N VAL A 59 14.38 -15.70 0.59
CA VAL A 59 14.84 -16.10 -0.76
C VAL A 59 16.05 -17.01 -0.59
N PRO A 60 15.91 -18.30 -0.88
CA PRO A 60 17.00 -19.26 -0.74
C PRO A 60 18.00 -19.16 -1.90
N GLY A 61 19.18 -19.74 -1.72
CA GLY A 61 20.24 -19.71 -2.72
C GLY A 61 19.82 -20.28 -4.07
N GLU A 62 19.12 -21.39 -4.09
CA GLU A 62 18.66 -22.09 -5.30
C GLU A 62 17.67 -21.29 -6.15
N ALA A 63 17.02 -20.28 -5.57
CA ALA A 63 16.14 -19.36 -6.31
C ALA A 63 16.89 -18.43 -7.27
N ILE A 64 18.20 -18.29 -7.09
CA ILE A 64 19.07 -17.44 -7.90
C ILE A 64 19.95 -18.33 -8.80
N ALA A 65 19.87 -18.11 -10.10
CA ALA A 65 20.67 -18.86 -11.06
C ALA A 65 22.18 -18.58 -10.90
N GLU A 66 22.99 -19.60 -11.12
CA GLU A 66 24.44 -19.44 -11.14
C GLU A 66 24.88 -18.50 -12.27
N GLY A 67 25.93 -17.71 -12.00
CA GLY A 67 26.43 -16.74 -12.95
C GLY A 67 25.57 -15.47 -13.07
N THR A 68 24.68 -15.22 -12.10
CA THR A 68 23.98 -13.94 -11.96
C THR A 68 24.98 -12.83 -11.63
N ASP A 69 24.89 -11.70 -12.32
CA ASP A 69 25.71 -10.53 -12.02
C ASP A 69 25.15 -9.68 -10.88
N LEU A 70 23.83 -9.49 -10.82
CA LEU A 70 23.18 -8.60 -9.88
C LEU A 70 21.80 -9.11 -9.47
N ILE A 71 21.51 -9.08 -8.17
CA ILE A 71 20.17 -9.30 -7.62
C ILE A 71 19.50 -7.93 -7.40
N ILE A 72 18.24 -7.79 -7.85
CA ILE A 72 17.44 -6.59 -7.70
C ILE A 72 16.23 -6.95 -6.83
N ALA A 73 16.06 -6.28 -5.69
CA ALA A 73 14.90 -6.43 -4.82
C ALA A 73 13.93 -5.26 -5.00
N ALA A 74 12.70 -5.56 -5.43
CA ALA A 74 11.67 -4.58 -5.70
C ALA A 74 10.36 -4.96 -5.00
N HIS A 75 10.03 -4.24 -3.93
CA HIS A 75 8.83 -4.51 -3.11
C HIS A 75 8.76 -5.96 -2.65
N THR A 76 9.76 -6.39 -1.88
CA THR A 76 9.78 -7.72 -1.25
C THR A 76 9.84 -7.61 0.26
N HIS A 77 9.13 -8.50 0.95
CA HIS A 77 9.25 -8.70 2.40
C HIS A 77 10.12 -9.91 2.74
N ALA A 78 10.57 -10.65 1.72
CA ALA A 78 11.50 -11.75 1.89
C ALA A 78 12.93 -11.21 2.03
N ARG A 79 13.66 -11.70 3.01
CA ARG A 79 15.11 -11.48 3.11
C ARG A 79 15.80 -12.30 2.02
N VAL A 80 16.68 -11.70 1.27
CA VAL A 80 17.59 -12.42 0.38
C VAL A 80 18.69 -13.03 1.24
N SER A 81 18.83 -14.35 1.23
CA SER A 81 19.81 -15.06 2.05
C SER A 81 21.24 -14.75 1.62
N ASP A 82 22.20 -14.95 2.51
CA ASP A 82 23.62 -14.77 2.20
C ASP A 82 24.09 -15.74 1.12
N GLU A 83 23.50 -16.94 1.08
CA GLU A 83 23.72 -17.94 0.02
C GLU A 83 23.21 -17.44 -1.33
N ALA A 84 22.05 -16.78 -1.36
CA ALA A 84 21.53 -16.17 -2.58
C ALA A 84 22.40 -14.98 -3.04
N LEU A 85 22.82 -14.13 -2.12
CA LEU A 85 23.74 -13.02 -2.42
C LEU A 85 25.09 -13.50 -2.95
N ALA A 86 25.61 -14.61 -2.41
CA ALA A 86 26.88 -15.20 -2.85
C ALA A 86 26.85 -15.75 -4.29
N ARG A 87 25.66 -16.03 -4.86
CA ARG A 87 25.49 -16.43 -6.26
C ARG A 87 25.56 -15.26 -7.24
N SER A 88 25.62 -14.05 -6.74
CA SER A 88 25.70 -12.83 -7.55
C SER A 88 27.09 -12.19 -7.44
N ARG A 89 27.68 -11.85 -8.58
CA ARG A 89 29.00 -11.22 -8.65
C ARG A 89 29.05 -9.83 -8.00
N LEU A 90 27.97 -9.07 -8.09
CA LEU A 90 27.84 -7.71 -7.55
C LEU A 90 26.98 -7.65 -6.28
N GLY A 91 26.55 -8.81 -5.75
CA GLY A 91 25.62 -8.88 -4.65
C GLY A 91 24.20 -8.46 -5.05
N GLY A 92 23.53 -7.71 -4.19
CA GLY A 92 22.15 -7.30 -4.42
C GLY A 92 21.91 -5.85 -4.08
N ILE A 93 20.93 -5.26 -4.76
CA ILE A 93 20.40 -3.91 -4.48
C ILE A 93 18.90 -3.99 -4.23
N GLY A 94 18.38 -3.09 -3.40
CA GLY A 94 16.96 -2.90 -3.15
C GLY A 94 16.55 -1.46 -3.33
N TYR A 95 15.27 -1.21 -3.59
CA TYR A 95 14.69 0.13 -3.53
C TYR A 95 13.91 0.32 -2.24
N HIS A 96 14.18 1.40 -1.53
CA HIS A 96 13.47 1.82 -0.33
C HIS A 96 12.89 3.23 -0.53
N PRO A 97 11.59 3.44 -0.27
CA PRO A 97 10.93 4.73 -0.55
C PRO A 97 11.14 5.75 0.58
N SER A 98 12.38 6.00 0.94
CA SER A 98 12.79 7.08 1.83
C SER A 98 14.20 7.56 1.50
N LEU A 99 14.57 8.73 2.04
CA LEU A 99 15.95 9.20 2.08
C LEU A 99 16.70 8.49 3.20
N LEU A 100 17.19 7.27 2.93
CA LEU A 100 18.00 6.53 3.91
C LEU A 100 19.17 7.40 4.42
N PRO A 101 19.45 7.36 5.72
CA PRO A 101 19.01 6.39 6.72
C PRO A 101 17.69 6.72 7.46
N ARG A 102 16.96 7.75 7.03
CA ARG A 102 15.63 8.02 7.60
C ARG A 102 14.60 6.97 7.18
N HIS A 103 13.67 6.68 8.08
CA HIS A 103 12.50 5.81 7.85
C HIS A 103 12.86 4.41 7.34
N ARG A 104 13.87 3.74 7.93
CA ARG A 104 14.12 2.32 7.69
C ARG A 104 12.93 1.49 8.14
N GLY A 105 12.42 0.61 7.30
CA GLY A 105 11.33 -0.31 7.64
C GLY A 105 10.12 -0.22 6.71
N ILE A 106 9.11 -1.01 7.02
CA ILE A 106 8.03 -1.38 6.11
C ILE A 106 7.07 -0.23 5.78
N ALA A 107 6.93 0.78 6.62
CA ALA A 107 5.96 1.86 6.48
C ALA A 107 6.62 3.23 6.21
N ALA A 108 7.70 3.25 5.42
CA ALA A 108 8.51 4.45 5.22
C ALA A 108 7.71 5.65 4.68
N VAL A 109 6.84 5.42 3.70
CA VAL A 109 6.04 6.50 3.07
C VAL A 109 5.01 7.05 4.05
N GLU A 110 4.37 6.17 4.81
CA GLU A 110 3.41 6.57 5.85
C GLU A 110 4.08 7.40 6.95
N TRP A 111 5.29 6.99 7.39
CA TRP A 111 6.03 7.75 8.41
C TRP A 111 6.52 9.10 7.88
N THR A 112 6.89 9.21 6.60
CA THR A 112 7.17 10.50 5.94
C THR A 112 6.00 11.47 6.08
N ILE A 113 4.77 11.00 5.87
CA ILE A 113 3.55 11.82 6.01
C ILE A 113 3.24 12.10 7.48
N LEU A 114 3.33 11.09 8.36
CA LEU A 114 3.02 11.23 9.80
C LEU A 114 3.96 12.18 10.52
N GLU A 115 5.25 12.17 10.18
CA GLU A 115 6.23 13.11 10.76
C GLU A 115 6.15 14.50 10.14
N GLY A 116 5.32 14.68 9.09
CA GLY A 116 5.17 15.96 8.41
C GLY A 116 6.40 16.39 7.64
N ASP A 117 7.18 15.43 7.15
CA ASP A 117 8.37 15.73 6.36
C ASP A 117 7.99 16.54 5.11
N VAL A 118 8.69 17.64 4.87
CA VAL A 118 8.47 18.50 3.69
C VAL A 118 9.16 17.94 2.44
N ILE A 119 10.09 17.02 2.62
CA ILE A 119 10.87 16.35 1.58
C ILE A 119 10.76 14.84 1.79
N ALA A 120 10.38 14.15 0.75
CA ALA A 120 10.41 12.71 0.62
C ALA A 120 11.48 12.28 -0.38
N GLY A 121 11.81 11.02 -0.45
CA GLY A 121 12.72 10.53 -1.47
C GLY A 121 12.76 9.03 -1.55
N GLY A 122 13.64 8.54 -2.40
CA GLY A 122 13.89 7.13 -2.61
C GLY A 122 15.37 6.81 -2.62
N SER A 123 15.72 5.64 -2.14
CA SER A 123 17.10 5.15 -2.08
C SER A 123 17.22 3.79 -2.72
N VAL A 124 18.17 3.63 -3.64
CA VAL A 124 18.68 2.32 -4.02
C VAL A 124 19.87 2.01 -3.12
N TYR A 125 19.83 0.88 -2.44
CA TYR A 125 20.83 0.51 -1.43
C TYR A 125 21.27 -0.94 -1.61
N HIS A 126 22.46 -1.29 -1.11
CA HIS A 126 23.00 -2.64 -1.12
C HIS A 126 22.24 -3.53 -0.12
N LEU A 127 21.83 -4.70 -0.56
CA LEU A 127 21.32 -5.72 0.34
C LEU A 127 22.49 -6.21 1.23
N ALA A 128 22.31 -6.10 2.54
CA ALA A 128 23.31 -6.46 3.54
C ALA A 128 22.60 -6.91 4.82
N ASP A 129 23.39 -7.26 5.83
CA ASP A 129 22.85 -7.53 7.16
C ASP A 129 22.13 -6.32 7.74
N GLY A 130 20.89 -6.54 8.18
CA GLY A 130 20.01 -5.50 8.70
C GLY A 130 19.11 -4.88 7.63
N TRP A 131 17.87 -4.65 8.01
CA TRP A 131 16.85 -4.08 7.14
C TRP A 131 17.21 -2.64 6.77
N ASP A 132 17.27 -2.35 5.46
CA ASP A 132 17.52 -1.04 4.86
C ASP A 132 18.81 -0.36 5.34
N ALA A 133 19.80 -1.15 5.83
CA ALA A 133 21.00 -0.64 6.47
C ALA A 133 22.26 -0.63 5.57
N GLY A 134 22.19 -1.23 4.39
CA GLY A 134 23.31 -1.30 3.45
C GLY A 134 23.70 0.04 2.86
N ALA A 135 24.88 0.11 2.25
CA ALA A 135 25.39 1.32 1.61
C ALA A 135 24.46 1.81 0.50
N ILE A 136 24.36 3.12 0.32
CA ILE A 136 23.49 3.75 -0.65
C ILE A 136 24.19 3.76 -2.03
N ALA A 137 23.53 3.22 -3.03
CA ALA A 137 23.99 3.25 -4.42
C ALA A 137 23.51 4.50 -5.18
N ALA A 138 22.27 4.93 -4.92
CA ALA A 138 21.72 6.17 -5.48
C ALA A 138 20.56 6.66 -4.62
N GLN A 139 20.33 7.97 -4.63
CA GLN A 139 19.18 8.61 -3.99
C GLN A 139 18.65 9.72 -4.89
N ASP A 140 17.37 10.00 -4.74
CA ASP A 140 16.70 11.18 -5.28
C ASP A 140 15.58 11.60 -4.32
N TRP A 141 15.04 12.80 -4.52
CA TRP A 141 14.08 13.38 -3.60
C TRP A 141 12.99 14.19 -4.34
N CYS A 142 11.91 14.46 -3.63
CA CYS A 142 10.82 15.32 -4.08
C CYS A 142 10.21 16.08 -2.91
N PHE A 143 9.50 17.17 -3.20
CA PHE A 143 8.66 17.80 -2.19
C PHE A 143 7.40 16.99 -1.93
N VAL A 144 6.98 16.94 -0.67
CA VAL A 144 5.67 16.44 -0.26
C VAL A 144 4.67 17.57 -0.44
N ASN A 145 3.58 17.33 -1.18
CA ASN A 145 2.55 18.34 -1.37
C ASN A 145 1.73 18.50 -0.10
N LYS A 146 1.23 19.70 0.14
CA LYS A 146 0.39 19.98 1.31
C LYS A 146 -0.88 19.12 1.28
N GLY A 147 -1.08 18.33 2.32
CA GLY A 147 -2.24 17.44 2.46
C GLY A 147 -2.17 16.16 1.63
N GLU A 148 -1.02 15.87 1.02
CA GLU A 148 -0.78 14.65 0.27
C GLU A 148 -0.81 13.42 1.21
N THR A 149 -1.47 12.37 0.79
CA THR A 149 -1.46 11.08 1.49
C THR A 149 -0.23 10.27 1.10
N ALA A 150 0.10 9.24 1.89
CA ALA A 150 1.19 8.31 1.60
C ALA A 150 1.02 7.63 0.23
N ARG A 151 -0.22 7.29 -0.12
CA ARG A 151 -0.55 6.69 -1.41
C ARG A 151 -0.31 7.65 -2.58
N GLU A 152 -0.80 8.88 -2.49
CA GLU A 152 -0.60 9.90 -3.52
C GLU A 152 0.88 10.22 -3.73
N LEU A 153 1.65 10.34 -2.64
CA LEU A 153 3.10 10.53 -2.69
C LEU A 153 3.80 9.35 -3.37
N TRP A 154 3.40 8.11 -3.04
CA TRP A 154 3.94 6.91 -3.68
C TRP A 154 3.66 6.90 -5.17
N GLU A 155 2.41 7.08 -5.58
CA GLU A 155 1.98 6.99 -6.98
C GLU A 155 2.54 8.13 -7.83
N ARG A 156 2.53 9.36 -7.30
CA ARG A 156 3.02 10.55 -7.99
C ARG A 156 4.54 10.58 -8.17
N ALA A 157 5.27 10.22 -7.13
CA ALA A 157 6.69 10.51 -7.08
C ALA A 157 7.57 9.29 -6.75
N LEU A 158 7.29 8.54 -5.66
CA LEU A 158 8.25 7.58 -5.16
C LEU A 158 8.34 6.31 -6.01
N ALA A 159 7.23 5.81 -6.55
CA ALA A 159 7.27 4.65 -7.43
C ALA A 159 7.95 4.97 -8.78
N PRO A 160 7.64 6.04 -9.51
CA PRO A 160 8.39 6.45 -10.69
C PRO A 160 9.88 6.70 -10.41
N MET A 161 10.20 7.36 -9.30
CA MET A 161 11.57 7.61 -8.85
C MET A 161 12.33 6.30 -8.62
N GLY A 162 11.70 5.32 -7.97
CA GLY A 162 12.31 4.03 -7.70
C GLY A 162 12.68 3.28 -8.97
N ILE A 163 11.80 3.28 -9.97
CA ILE A 163 12.09 2.68 -11.29
C ILE A 163 13.26 3.41 -11.95
N ALA A 164 13.27 4.74 -11.95
CA ALA A 164 14.33 5.54 -12.55
C ALA A 164 15.69 5.31 -11.86
N LEU A 165 15.71 5.27 -10.51
CA LEU A 165 16.93 5.02 -9.74
C LEU A 165 17.46 3.60 -9.95
N LEU A 166 16.61 2.58 -9.95
CA LEU A 166 17.01 1.20 -10.22
C LEU A 166 17.60 1.08 -11.64
N ARG A 167 16.95 1.66 -12.66
CA ARG A 167 17.51 1.70 -14.03
C ARG A 167 18.87 2.35 -14.05
N LYS A 168 19.04 3.51 -13.42
CA LYS A 168 20.32 4.23 -13.34
C LYS A 168 21.42 3.37 -12.71
N VAL A 169 21.14 2.74 -11.56
CA VAL A 169 22.13 1.92 -10.85
C VAL A 169 22.48 0.66 -11.65
N VAL A 170 21.52 0.01 -12.26
CA VAL A 170 21.73 -1.16 -13.14
C VAL A 170 22.59 -0.79 -14.35
N GLN A 171 22.37 0.36 -14.97
CA GLN A 171 23.21 0.83 -16.08
C GLN A 171 24.64 1.15 -15.63
N ILE A 172 24.82 1.78 -14.46
CA ILE A 172 26.15 2.01 -13.88
C ILE A 172 26.87 0.67 -13.67
N ALA A 173 26.19 -0.30 -13.04
CA ALA A 173 26.73 -1.65 -12.80
C ALA A 173 27.16 -2.33 -14.11
N ARG A 174 26.34 -2.22 -15.16
CA ARG A 174 26.62 -2.78 -16.48
C ARG A 174 27.85 -2.15 -17.13
N LEU A 175 27.99 -0.85 -17.06
CA LEU A 175 29.05 -0.10 -17.73
C LEU A 175 30.38 -0.15 -16.98
N GLN A 176 30.32 -0.10 -15.64
CA GLN A 176 31.51 0.01 -14.78
C GLN A 176 31.94 -1.31 -14.15
N GLY A 177 31.07 -2.35 -14.16
CA GLY A 177 31.32 -3.62 -13.50
C GLY A 177 31.32 -3.56 -11.97
N SER A 178 30.90 -2.44 -11.38
CA SER A 178 30.83 -2.17 -9.94
C SER A 178 29.60 -1.32 -9.60
N LEU A 179 29.23 -1.30 -8.33
CA LEU A 179 28.13 -0.50 -7.81
C LEU A 179 28.64 0.65 -6.95
N PRO A 180 28.07 1.86 -7.04
CA PRO A 180 28.33 2.92 -6.07
C PRO A 180 27.95 2.45 -4.67
N ALA A 181 28.71 2.84 -3.65
CA ALA A 181 28.50 2.43 -2.27
C ALA A 181 28.86 3.55 -1.28
N ASN A 182 27.88 4.33 -0.85
CA ASN A 182 28.04 5.40 0.13
C ASN A 182 27.49 4.91 1.47
N PRO A 183 28.33 4.81 2.53
CA PRO A 183 27.86 4.37 3.84
C PRO A 183 26.75 5.28 4.39
N GLN A 184 25.76 4.68 5.05
CA GLN A 184 24.73 5.43 5.74
C GLN A 184 25.24 6.03 7.04
N ASP A 185 24.97 7.32 7.29
CA ASP A 185 25.30 7.95 8.58
C ASP A 185 24.26 7.56 9.66
N GLN A 186 24.65 6.70 10.58
CA GLN A 186 23.79 6.16 11.61
C GLN A 186 23.19 7.22 12.55
N ARG A 187 23.78 8.42 12.63
CA ARG A 187 23.27 9.52 13.47
C ARG A 187 21.90 10.02 13.02
N PHE A 188 21.58 9.83 11.74
CA PHE A 188 20.30 10.25 11.14
C PHE A 188 19.33 9.10 10.92
N ALA A 189 19.69 7.89 11.39
CA ALA A 189 18.83 6.73 11.18
C ALA A 189 17.56 6.81 12.05
N THR A 190 16.41 6.73 11.40
CA THR A 190 15.10 6.57 12.05
C THR A 190 14.44 5.28 11.60
N ARG A 191 13.43 4.83 12.33
CA ARG A 191 12.69 3.61 12.02
C ARG A 191 11.27 3.94 11.60
N ALA A 192 10.78 3.20 10.60
CA ALA A 192 9.42 3.26 10.11
C ALA A 192 8.75 1.89 10.30
N PRO A 193 8.44 1.50 11.54
CA PRO A 193 7.77 0.23 11.79
C PRO A 193 6.37 0.22 11.16
N MET A 194 5.83 -0.98 10.96
CA MET A 194 4.45 -1.14 10.50
C MET A 194 3.51 -0.33 11.40
N ILE A 195 2.76 0.56 10.81
CA ILE A 195 1.69 1.28 11.49
C ILE A 195 0.57 0.27 11.72
N ARG A 196 0.57 -0.30 12.91
CA ARG A 196 -0.60 -1.03 13.36
C ARG A 196 -1.70 0.01 13.49
N LYS A 197 -2.81 -0.14 12.77
CA LYS A 197 -4.06 0.45 13.25
C LYS A 197 -4.13 0.00 14.71
N ALA A 198 -4.15 0.94 15.64
CA ALA A 198 -4.41 0.58 17.00
C ALA A 198 -5.72 -0.23 16.97
N VAL A 199 -5.61 -1.53 17.10
CA VAL A 199 -6.65 -2.28 17.75
C VAL A 199 -6.56 -1.67 19.14
N VAL A 200 -7.45 -0.74 19.42
CA VAL A 200 -7.78 -0.41 20.78
C VAL A 200 -8.26 -1.74 21.32
N LEU A 201 -7.35 -2.50 21.95
CA LEU A 201 -7.74 -3.44 22.97
C LEU A 201 -8.47 -2.51 23.93
N THR A 202 -9.78 -2.53 23.85
CA THR A 202 -10.63 -2.00 24.89
C THR A 202 -10.22 -2.72 26.16
N GLU A 203 -9.25 -2.15 26.89
CA GLU A 203 -9.37 -2.21 28.33
C GLU A 203 -10.83 -1.80 28.56
N GLU A 204 -11.54 -2.61 29.32
CA GLU A 204 -12.94 -2.48 29.66
C GLU A 204 -13.39 -1.03 29.63
N SER A 205 -14.24 -0.70 28.66
CA SER A 205 -14.78 0.64 28.46
C SER A 205 -15.25 1.12 29.83
N SER A 206 -14.56 2.13 30.35
CA SER A 206 -15.05 2.80 31.57
C SER A 206 -16.52 3.12 31.34
N PRO A 207 -17.42 2.78 32.28
CA PRO A 207 -18.87 2.92 32.09
C PRO A 207 -19.34 4.36 31.89
N THR A 208 -18.41 5.29 31.76
CA THR A 208 -18.61 6.74 31.67
C THR A 208 -18.53 7.32 30.26
N THR A 209 -18.07 6.59 29.25
CA THR A 209 -18.01 7.08 27.85
C THR A 209 -19.00 6.37 26.93
N THR A 210 -19.37 7.03 25.85
CA THR A 210 -20.20 6.47 24.76
C THR A 210 -19.61 6.87 23.42
N SER A 211 -19.88 6.10 22.37
CA SER A 211 -19.38 6.32 21.02
C SER A 211 -20.39 7.05 20.15
N LEU A 212 -19.94 8.07 19.43
CA LEU A 212 -20.69 8.74 18.38
C LEU A 212 -20.02 8.53 17.03
N VAL A 213 -20.78 8.10 16.04
CA VAL A 213 -20.36 8.08 14.64
C VAL A 213 -21.01 9.25 13.92
N VAL A 214 -20.19 10.13 13.35
CA VAL A 214 -20.60 11.34 12.68
C VAL A 214 -20.30 11.21 11.19
N SER A 215 -21.33 11.28 10.36
CA SER A 215 -21.19 11.33 8.90
C SER A 215 -21.43 12.74 8.41
N ILE A 216 -20.58 13.22 7.50
CA ILE A 216 -20.60 14.61 7.01
C ILE A 216 -20.45 14.59 5.50
N VAL A 217 -21.30 15.38 4.83
CA VAL A 217 -21.21 15.59 3.38
C VAL A 217 -21.56 17.06 3.08
N GLY A 218 -20.84 17.67 2.13
CA GLY A 218 -21.15 19.01 1.62
C GLY A 218 -20.05 19.58 0.75
N ALA A 219 -20.29 20.77 0.19
CA ALA A 219 -19.29 21.45 -0.64
C ALA A 219 -17.97 21.62 0.12
N ASP A 220 -16.87 21.25 -0.54
CA ASP A 220 -15.54 21.33 0.07
C ASP A 220 -15.14 22.78 0.37
N ARG A 221 -14.65 22.99 1.57
CA ARG A 221 -14.13 24.27 2.03
C ARG A 221 -13.13 24.11 3.17
N GLN A 222 -12.27 25.10 3.33
CA GLN A 222 -11.31 25.11 4.43
C GLN A 222 -12.02 25.17 5.80
N GLY A 223 -11.49 24.45 6.77
CA GLY A 223 -11.92 24.49 8.16
C GLY A 223 -13.04 23.52 8.58
N ILE A 224 -13.57 22.68 7.69
CA ILE A 224 -14.57 21.66 8.06
C ILE A 224 -14.05 20.77 9.18
N VAL A 225 -12.88 20.17 8.99
CA VAL A 225 -12.26 19.26 9.97
C VAL A 225 -11.91 19.99 11.26
N SER A 226 -11.38 21.21 11.16
CA SER A 226 -11.07 22.06 12.32
C SER A 226 -12.30 22.34 13.17
N SER A 227 -13.40 22.74 12.51
CA SER A 227 -14.68 23.03 13.20
C SER A 227 -15.26 21.81 13.92
N LEU A 228 -15.08 20.60 13.37
CA LEU A 228 -15.45 19.35 14.01
C LEU A 228 -14.56 19.05 15.22
N ALA A 229 -13.25 19.15 15.05
CA ALA A 229 -12.27 18.86 16.09
C ALA A 229 -12.44 19.82 17.30
N GLU A 230 -12.65 21.11 17.05
CA GLU A 230 -12.90 22.09 18.09
C GLU A 230 -14.18 21.81 18.90
N ARG A 231 -15.25 21.34 18.24
CA ARG A 231 -16.49 20.96 18.92
C ARG A 231 -16.31 19.71 19.76
N ALA A 232 -15.63 18.71 19.22
CA ALA A 232 -15.28 17.49 19.93
C ALA A 232 -14.43 17.80 21.18
N GLN A 233 -13.37 18.59 21.02
CA GLN A 233 -12.46 18.98 22.10
C GLN A 233 -13.19 19.74 23.22
N ARG A 234 -14.06 20.69 22.90
CA ARG A 234 -14.78 21.50 23.89
C ARG A 234 -15.67 20.66 24.82
N LEU A 235 -16.16 19.52 24.36
CA LEU A 235 -17.01 18.61 25.13
C LEU A 235 -16.27 17.37 25.63
N GLY A 236 -14.94 17.41 25.58
CA GLY A 236 -14.08 16.35 26.12
C GLY A 236 -14.12 15.04 25.33
N ALA A 237 -14.50 15.13 24.05
CA ALA A 237 -14.53 13.95 23.20
C ALA A 237 -13.14 13.63 22.63
N ASN A 238 -12.78 12.34 22.66
CA ASN A 238 -11.63 11.79 22.00
C ASN A 238 -11.96 11.48 20.53
N TRP A 239 -11.07 11.84 19.62
CA TRP A 239 -11.16 11.51 18.20
C TRP A 239 -10.53 10.14 17.95
N ALA A 240 -11.35 9.09 17.93
CA ALA A 240 -10.87 7.72 17.88
C ALA A 240 -10.47 7.26 16.48
N ALA A 241 -11.29 7.59 15.47
CA ALA A 241 -11.00 7.23 14.08
C ALA A 241 -11.72 8.16 13.12
N SER A 242 -11.21 8.29 11.89
CA SER A 242 -11.92 9.00 10.82
C SER A 242 -11.54 8.49 9.44
N ARG A 243 -12.46 8.65 8.50
CA ARG A 243 -12.24 8.47 7.06
C ARG A 243 -12.86 9.66 6.36
N MET A 244 -12.08 10.38 5.59
CA MET A 244 -12.51 11.60 4.91
C MET A 244 -11.95 11.62 3.50
N THR A 245 -12.74 12.13 2.57
CA THR A 245 -12.35 12.23 1.17
C THR A 245 -12.92 13.48 0.54
N ARG A 246 -12.28 13.92 -0.53
CA ARG A 246 -12.80 14.92 -1.46
C ARG A 246 -13.04 14.25 -2.80
N LEU A 247 -14.22 14.42 -3.36
CA LEU A 247 -14.57 13.90 -4.67
C LEU A 247 -15.41 14.95 -5.42
N ALA A 248 -14.99 15.30 -6.64
CA ALA A 248 -15.72 16.21 -7.53
C ALA A 248 -16.13 17.56 -6.90
N GLY A 249 -15.31 18.11 -5.99
CA GLY A 249 -15.59 19.37 -5.30
C GLY A 249 -16.41 19.22 -4.02
N GLU A 250 -16.88 18.01 -3.71
CA GLU A 250 -17.60 17.71 -2.48
C GLU A 250 -16.63 17.10 -1.45
N PHE A 251 -16.84 17.42 -0.18
CA PHE A 251 -16.19 16.80 0.97
C PHE A 251 -17.15 15.78 1.57
N ALA A 252 -16.65 14.58 1.86
CA ALA A 252 -17.40 13.58 2.58
C ALA A 252 -16.51 12.90 3.64
N GLY A 253 -17.08 12.58 4.79
CA GLY A 253 -16.31 11.92 5.85
C GLY A 253 -17.17 11.27 6.91
N MET A 254 -16.55 10.32 7.60
CA MET A 254 -17.05 9.68 8.82
C MET A 254 -16.02 9.85 9.93
N VAL A 255 -16.50 10.19 11.11
CA VAL A 255 -15.68 10.35 12.33
C VAL A 255 -16.27 9.52 13.45
N HIS A 256 -15.43 8.77 14.12
CA HIS A 256 -15.75 8.07 15.36
C HIS A 256 -15.21 8.86 16.54
N LEU A 257 -16.09 9.30 17.42
CA LEU A 257 -15.78 10.08 18.62
C LEU A 257 -16.17 9.26 19.86
N GLU A 258 -15.28 9.23 20.83
CA GLU A 258 -15.58 8.74 22.18
C GLU A 258 -15.79 9.93 23.10
N VAL A 259 -16.94 10.04 23.73
CA VAL A 259 -17.34 11.20 24.53
C VAL A 259 -17.87 10.78 25.90
N PRO A 260 -17.63 11.55 26.96
CA PRO A 260 -18.28 11.33 28.23
C PRO A 260 -19.81 11.24 28.04
N ARG A 261 -20.44 10.21 28.60
CA ARG A 261 -21.86 9.91 28.38
C ARG A 261 -22.75 11.11 28.68
N GLU A 262 -22.39 11.92 29.68
CA GLU A 262 -23.06 13.16 30.06
C GLU A 262 -23.00 14.24 29.00
N ASN A 263 -21.95 14.27 28.15
CA ASN A 263 -21.74 15.27 27.13
C ASN A 263 -22.20 14.81 25.72
N ALA A 264 -22.64 13.55 25.58
CA ALA A 264 -22.96 12.96 24.28
C ALA A 264 -24.08 13.67 23.53
N ASP A 265 -25.15 14.04 24.22
CA ASP A 265 -26.29 14.75 23.60
C ASP A 265 -25.93 16.19 23.23
N ALA A 266 -25.18 16.87 24.09
CA ALA A 266 -24.67 18.20 23.82
C ALA A 266 -23.74 18.21 22.61
N LEU A 267 -22.85 17.21 22.50
CA LEU A 267 -21.95 17.06 21.36
C LEU A 267 -22.74 16.75 20.08
N ALA A 268 -23.67 15.80 20.13
CA ALA A 268 -24.50 15.46 18.99
C ALA A 268 -25.28 16.67 18.46
N THR A 269 -25.83 17.50 19.34
CA THR A 269 -26.53 18.72 18.98
C THR A 269 -25.56 19.73 18.36
N SER A 270 -24.43 20.00 19.01
CA SER A 270 -23.41 20.91 18.52
C SER A 270 -22.88 20.51 17.14
N LEU A 271 -22.74 19.23 16.85
CA LEU A 271 -22.29 18.73 15.55
C LEU A 271 -23.36 18.89 14.47
N ARG A 272 -24.65 18.66 14.81
CA ARG A 272 -25.76 18.88 13.88
C ARG A 272 -25.91 20.37 13.50
N ASP A 273 -25.54 21.29 14.37
CA ASP A 273 -25.56 22.73 14.09
C ASP A 273 -24.62 23.12 12.94
N LEU A 274 -23.66 22.29 12.57
CA LEU A 274 -22.85 22.47 11.37
C LEU A 274 -23.67 22.43 10.08
N ALA A 275 -24.90 21.90 10.13
CA ALA A 275 -25.82 21.93 9.01
C ALA A 275 -26.15 23.38 8.58
N SER A 276 -26.18 24.34 9.52
CA SER A 276 -26.39 25.75 9.22
C SER A 276 -25.32 26.35 8.29
N SER A 277 -24.19 25.69 8.18
CA SER A 277 -23.08 26.07 7.32
C SER A 277 -23.07 25.33 5.95
N GLY A 278 -24.19 24.68 5.59
CA GLY A 278 -24.33 23.98 4.30
C GLY A 278 -23.79 22.56 4.29
N LEU A 279 -23.45 21.97 5.45
CA LEU A 279 -23.04 20.59 5.57
C LEU A 279 -24.26 19.73 5.95
N GLN A 280 -24.36 18.55 5.36
CA GLN A 280 -25.25 17.51 5.84
C GLN A 280 -24.52 16.73 6.93
N VAL A 281 -25.06 16.71 8.15
CA VAL A 281 -24.43 16.05 9.29
C VAL A 281 -25.40 15.05 9.92
N VAL A 282 -24.98 13.80 9.96
CA VAL A 282 -25.73 12.73 10.63
C VAL A 282 -24.89 12.23 11.81
N VAL A 283 -25.50 12.22 12.99
CA VAL A 283 -24.86 11.71 14.21
C VAL A 283 -25.62 10.51 14.70
N ALA A 284 -24.95 9.37 14.75
CA ALA A 284 -25.46 8.11 15.28
C ALA A 284 -24.73 7.75 16.58
N ARG A 285 -25.43 7.20 17.56
CA ARG A 285 -24.78 6.52 18.69
C ARG A 285 -24.44 5.09 18.29
N SER A 286 -23.26 4.65 18.66
CA SER A 286 -22.82 3.28 18.46
C SER A 286 -22.67 2.63 19.84
N ASP A 287 -23.48 1.62 20.12
CA ASP A 287 -23.49 0.92 21.41
C ASP A 287 -22.40 -0.18 21.51
N GLY A 288 -21.25 0.07 20.94
CA GLY A 288 -20.08 -0.80 21.00
C GLY A 288 -19.71 -1.45 19.68
N PRO A 289 -18.56 -2.11 19.62
CA PRO A 289 -18.11 -2.80 18.43
C PRO A 289 -19.08 -3.92 18.10
N ASN A 290 -19.65 -3.88 16.91
CA ASN A 290 -20.32 -5.04 16.37
C ASN A 290 -19.23 -6.12 16.19
N VAL A 291 -19.10 -7.00 17.15
CA VAL A 291 -18.16 -8.11 17.12
C VAL A 291 -18.68 -9.11 16.09
N ALA A 292 -18.41 -8.81 14.83
CA ALA A 292 -18.49 -9.80 13.78
C ALA A 292 -17.32 -10.77 14.00
N SER A 293 -17.59 -11.78 14.80
CA SER A 293 -16.73 -12.94 14.98
C SER A 293 -16.32 -13.49 13.62
N SER A 294 -15.01 -13.66 13.40
CA SER A 294 -14.38 -14.42 12.31
C SER A 294 -14.51 -13.89 10.88
N LEU A 295 -14.37 -12.58 10.66
CA LEU A 295 -14.18 -12.04 9.31
C LEU A 295 -12.69 -11.85 9.01
N ARG A 296 -12.27 -12.24 7.82
CA ARG A 296 -10.91 -11.98 7.30
C ARG A 296 -10.92 -10.77 6.40
N VAL A 297 -9.90 -9.93 6.50
CA VAL A 297 -9.73 -8.80 5.56
C VAL A 297 -8.94 -9.27 4.35
N VAL A 298 -9.55 -9.13 3.17
CA VAL A 298 -8.94 -9.46 1.88
C VAL A 298 -8.86 -8.19 1.05
N GLU A 299 -7.69 -7.94 0.48
CA GLU A 299 -7.48 -6.82 -0.44
C GLU A 299 -7.79 -7.29 -1.87
N LEU A 300 -8.61 -6.53 -2.57
CA LEU A 300 -8.96 -6.73 -3.96
C LEU A 300 -8.48 -5.55 -4.78
N GLU A 301 -7.78 -5.83 -5.86
CA GLU A 301 -7.43 -4.84 -6.87
C GLU A 301 -7.89 -5.34 -8.25
N LEU A 302 -8.61 -4.49 -8.98
CA LEU A 302 -9.02 -4.72 -10.37
C LEU A 302 -8.49 -3.58 -11.24
N VAL A 303 -7.96 -3.93 -12.40
CA VAL A 303 -7.48 -2.94 -13.38
C VAL A 303 -7.85 -3.41 -14.77
N GLY A 304 -8.39 -2.52 -15.59
CA GLY A 304 -8.70 -2.82 -16.98
C GLY A 304 -9.30 -1.64 -17.72
N GLU A 305 -9.77 -1.89 -18.94
CA GLU A 305 -10.44 -0.88 -19.75
C GLU A 305 -11.76 -0.45 -19.08
N ASP A 306 -12.03 0.86 -19.05
CA ASP A 306 -13.26 1.38 -18.45
C ASP A 306 -14.49 0.90 -19.23
N ARG A 307 -15.40 0.22 -18.53
CA ARG A 307 -16.65 -0.34 -19.07
C ARG A 307 -17.78 -0.22 -18.08
N LEU A 308 -18.98 -0.03 -18.61
CA LEU A 308 -20.19 -0.01 -17.80
C LEU A 308 -20.40 -1.35 -17.09
N GLY A 309 -20.71 -1.28 -15.80
CA GLY A 309 -21.12 -2.44 -15.00
C GLY A 309 -20.02 -3.11 -14.18
N ILE A 310 -18.76 -2.71 -14.26
CA ILE A 310 -17.65 -3.31 -13.49
C ILE A 310 -17.98 -3.34 -11.99
N VAL A 311 -18.27 -2.19 -11.39
CA VAL A 311 -18.59 -2.09 -9.96
C VAL A 311 -19.87 -2.87 -9.62
N SER A 312 -20.90 -2.77 -10.45
CA SER A 312 -22.18 -3.46 -10.23
C SER A 312 -22.03 -4.98 -10.23
N ASN A 313 -21.29 -5.54 -11.17
CA ASN A 313 -21.10 -6.98 -11.28
C ASN A 313 -20.22 -7.51 -10.15
N LEU A 314 -19.14 -6.79 -9.84
CA LEU A 314 -18.28 -7.10 -8.69
C LEU A 314 -19.06 -7.11 -7.38
N THR A 315 -19.81 -6.04 -7.09
CA THR A 315 -20.55 -5.92 -5.82
C THR A 315 -21.67 -6.93 -5.69
N LYS A 316 -22.33 -7.30 -6.78
CA LYS A 316 -23.35 -8.39 -6.80
C LYS A 316 -22.73 -9.74 -6.47
N LEU A 317 -21.55 -10.06 -7.05
CA LEU A 317 -20.83 -11.29 -6.76
C LEU A 317 -20.46 -11.35 -5.28
N LEU A 318 -19.84 -10.27 -4.76
CA LEU A 318 -19.42 -10.20 -3.35
C LEU A 318 -20.61 -10.33 -2.39
N ALA A 319 -21.70 -9.62 -2.66
CA ALA A 319 -22.93 -9.68 -1.84
C ALA A 319 -23.55 -11.08 -1.87
N GLY A 320 -23.56 -11.76 -3.01
CA GLY A 320 -24.07 -13.14 -3.15
C GLY A 320 -23.28 -14.16 -2.34
N ARG A 321 -22.06 -13.82 -1.91
CA ARG A 321 -21.20 -14.63 -1.04
C ARG A 321 -21.18 -14.17 0.42
N GLY A 322 -22.01 -13.22 0.79
CA GLY A 322 -22.03 -12.65 2.14
C GLY A 322 -20.77 -11.85 2.50
N ILE A 323 -20.06 -11.36 1.50
CA ILE A 323 -18.85 -10.54 1.66
C ILE A 323 -19.25 -9.08 1.79
N SER A 324 -18.81 -8.42 2.86
CA SER A 324 -18.99 -6.99 3.06
C SER A 324 -17.77 -6.22 2.54
N ILE A 325 -18.02 -5.05 1.96
CA ILE A 325 -16.97 -4.15 1.53
C ILE A 325 -16.67 -3.16 2.65
N GLU A 326 -15.48 -3.23 3.23
CA GLU A 326 -15.03 -2.28 4.26
C GLU A 326 -14.69 -0.91 3.65
N SER A 327 -14.02 -0.93 2.50
CA SER A 327 -13.72 0.27 1.72
C SER A 327 -13.56 -0.08 0.25
N ILE A 328 -13.91 0.86 -0.62
CA ILE A 328 -13.73 0.75 -2.06
C ILE A 328 -13.25 2.10 -2.61
N HIS A 329 -12.21 2.07 -3.41
CA HIS A 329 -11.71 3.20 -4.19
C HIS A 329 -11.75 2.86 -5.67
N THR A 330 -12.22 3.80 -6.47
CA THR A 330 -12.29 3.64 -7.93
C THR A 330 -11.71 4.87 -8.60
N ASP A 331 -10.81 4.68 -9.57
CA ASP A 331 -10.16 5.74 -10.30
C ASP A 331 -10.11 5.44 -11.79
N ILE A 332 -10.19 6.47 -12.62
CA ILE A 332 -9.89 6.40 -14.05
C ILE A 332 -8.52 7.01 -14.29
N VAL A 333 -7.54 6.16 -14.61
CA VAL A 333 -6.17 6.56 -14.89
C VAL A 333 -5.96 6.63 -16.39
N ARG A 334 -5.45 7.76 -16.90
CA ARG A 334 -5.03 7.87 -18.31
C ARG A 334 -3.58 7.42 -18.45
N SER A 335 -3.34 6.40 -19.26
CA SER A 335 -1.99 6.00 -19.62
C SER A 335 -1.34 7.10 -20.46
N GLY A 336 -0.23 7.66 -19.97
CA GLY A 336 0.53 8.72 -20.65
C GLY A 336 1.14 8.31 -21.99
N VAL A 337 1.23 7.01 -22.28
CA VAL A 337 1.87 6.48 -23.50
C VAL A 337 0.84 6.06 -24.55
N SER A 338 -0.30 5.52 -24.18
CA SER A 338 -1.31 4.98 -25.10
C SER A 338 -2.59 5.81 -25.21
N GLY A 339 -2.79 6.81 -24.36
CA GLY A 339 -4.03 7.61 -24.30
C GLY A 339 -5.27 6.83 -23.83
N LYS A 340 -5.15 5.52 -23.57
CA LYS A 340 -6.27 4.69 -23.12
C LYS A 340 -6.61 4.99 -21.66
N GLN A 341 -7.90 5.05 -21.39
CA GLN A 341 -8.43 5.17 -20.03
C GLN A 341 -8.47 3.77 -19.39
N THR A 342 -7.86 3.64 -18.24
CA THR A 342 -7.85 2.43 -17.45
C THR A 342 -8.64 2.67 -16.16
N PHE A 343 -9.66 1.87 -15.93
CA PHE A 343 -10.43 1.87 -14.70
C PHE A 343 -9.72 0.99 -13.66
N LYS A 344 -9.54 1.52 -12.46
CA LYS A 344 -8.92 0.84 -11.33
C LYS A 344 -9.91 0.76 -10.18
N VAL A 345 -10.03 -0.41 -9.56
CA VAL A 345 -10.76 -0.62 -8.31
C VAL A 345 -9.82 -1.17 -7.27
N GLU A 346 -9.80 -0.60 -6.09
CA GLU A 346 -9.15 -1.14 -4.90
C GLU A 346 -10.20 -1.26 -3.81
N ALA A 347 -10.33 -2.43 -3.21
CA ALA A 347 -11.29 -2.65 -2.16
C ALA A 347 -10.71 -3.49 -1.02
N HIS A 348 -11.12 -3.18 0.22
CA HIS A 348 -10.93 -4.03 1.37
C HIS A 348 -12.24 -4.78 1.63
N LEU A 349 -12.15 -6.09 1.63
CA LEU A 349 -13.29 -6.98 1.75
C LEU A 349 -13.27 -7.67 3.11
N LEU A 350 -14.42 -7.75 3.76
CA LEU A 350 -14.65 -8.54 4.98
C LEU A 350 -15.23 -9.89 4.56
N VAL A 351 -14.38 -10.89 4.50
CA VAL A 351 -14.70 -12.23 3.99
C VAL A 351 -14.99 -13.17 5.17
N PRO A 352 -16.13 -13.88 5.18
CA PRO A 352 -16.43 -14.89 6.19
C PRO A 352 -15.34 -15.97 6.26
N ALA A 353 -14.94 -16.39 7.46
CA ALA A 353 -13.86 -17.38 7.65
C ALA A 353 -14.18 -18.74 6.99
N ALA A 354 -15.45 -19.06 6.81
CA ALA A 354 -15.90 -20.28 6.14
C ALA A 354 -15.67 -20.27 4.60
N LEU A 355 -15.48 -19.08 4.00
CA LEU A 355 -15.26 -18.96 2.57
C LEU A 355 -13.76 -19.04 2.26
N SER A 356 -13.35 -19.99 1.41
CA SER A 356 -11.95 -20.10 0.96
C SER A 356 -11.58 -18.91 0.07
N VAL A 357 -10.42 -18.30 0.32
CA VAL A 357 -9.88 -17.22 -0.54
C VAL A 357 -9.62 -17.73 -1.94
N GLN A 358 -9.22 -18.98 -2.10
CA GLN A 358 -9.03 -19.59 -3.42
C GLN A 358 -10.33 -19.66 -4.21
N THR A 359 -11.45 -20.00 -3.55
CA THR A 359 -12.78 -20.00 -4.20
C THR A 359 -13.17 -18.60 -4.63
N LEU A 360 -12.98 -17.61 -3.76
CA LEU A 360 -13.24 -16.21 -4.09
C LEU A 360 -12.38 -15.74 -5.26
N GLN A 361 -11.10 -16.10 -5.27
CA GLN A 361 -10.15 -15.76 -6.32
C GLN A 361 -10.56 -16.35 -7.67
N GLN A 362 -11.04 -17.59 -7.70
CA GLN A 362 -11.54 -18.22 -8.91
C GLN A 362 -12.79 -17.51 -9.45
N GLU A 363 -13.76 -17.20 -8.59
CA GLU A 363 -15.01 -16.56 -8.99
C GLU A 363 -14.81 -15.13 -9.48
N VAL A 364 -14.01 -14.34 -8.74
CA VAL A 364 -13.68 -12.98 -9.17
C VAL A 364 -12.77 -13.01 -10.40
N GLY A 365 -11.89 -14.01 -10.52
CA GLY A 365 -11.08 -14.26 -11.71
C GLY A 365 -11.90 -14.58 -12.96
N THR A 366 -12.96 -15.36 -12.80
CA THR A 366 -13.91 -15.63 -13.90
C THR A 366 -14.62 -14.33 -14.34
N LEU A 367 -15.15 -13.56 -13.39
CA LEU A 367 -15.77 -12.27 -13.68
C LEU A 367 -14.80 -11.29 -14.33
N ALA A 368 -13.56 -11.24 -13.84
CA ALA A 368 -12.52 -10.39 -14.40
C ALA A 368 -12.20 -10.79 -15.86
N SER A 369 -12.09 -12.08 -16.13
CA SER A 369 -11.86 -12.59 -17.49
C SER A 369 -12.99 -12.26 -18.45
N GLU A 370 -14.25 -12.41 -18.04
CA GLU A 370 -15.43 -12.03 -18.82
C GLU A 370 -15.46 -10.53 -19.15
N MET A 371 -14.96 -9.71 -18.24
CA MET A 371 -14.92 -8.26 -18.38
C MET A 371 -13.58 -7.74 -18.92
N MET A 372 -12.63 -8.60 -19.25
CA MET A 372 -11.26 -8.26 -19.68
C MET A 372 -10.54 -7.34 -18.68
N LEU A 373 -10.61 -7.69 -17.41
CA LEU A 373 -9.95 -6.99 -16.30
C LEU A 373 -8.84 -7.86 -15.74
N ASP A 374 -7.77 -7.24 -15.28
CA ASP A 374 -6.75 -7.86 -14.46
C ASP A 374 -7.16 -7.78 -13.00
N ILE A 375 -6.99 -8.89 -12.27
CA ILE A 375 -7.34 -9.00 -10.86
C ILE A 375 -6.15 -9.41 -10.00
N ALA A 376 -6.04 -8.82 -8.83
CA ALA A 376 -5.21 -9.31 -7.75
C ALA A 376 -6.04 -9.40 -6.45
N LEU A 377 -5.99 -10.57 -5.80
CA LEU A 377 -6.57 -10.81 -4.49
C LEU A 377 -5.45 -11.25 -3.53
N GLY A 378 -5.35 -10.61 -2.37
CA GLY A 378 -4.39 -10.94 -1.33
C GLY A 378 -5.04 -10.99 0.04
N GLU A 379 -4.75 -12.04 0.82
CA GLU A 379 -5.09 -12.01 2.25
C GLU A 379 -4.18 -11.03 2.97
N ARG A 380 -4.80 -10.13 3.74
CA ARG A 380 -4.06 -9.39 4.75
C ARG A 380 -3.78 -10.36 5.89
N GLN A 381 -2.58 -10.92 5.96
CA GLN A 381 -2.19 -11.70 7.13
C GLN A 381 -2.36 -10.82 8.37
N SER A 382 -3.37 -11.16 9.19
CA SER A 382 -3.42 -10.73 10.57
C SER A 382 -2.24 -11.39 11.27
N SER A 383 -1.11 -10.68 11.34
CA SER A 383 -0.05 -11.08 12.27
C SER A 383 -0.62 -10.94 13.69
N SER A 384 -1.01 -12.06 14.24
CA SER A 384 -1.23 -12.24 15.68
C SER A 384 0.05 -11.83 16.41
N LEU A 385 -0.14 -10.88 17.37
CA LEU A 385 0.71 -10.49 18.50
C LEU A 385 2.07 -9.90 18.17
#